data_7111f909636db0e580d58bbaef1dd126
#
_entry.id   7111f909636db0e580d58bbaef1dd126
#
_cell.length_a   1.000
_cell.length_b   1.000
_cell.length_c   1.000
_cell.angle_alpha   90.00
_cell.angle_beta   90.00
_cell.angle_gamma   90.00
#
_symmetry.space_group_name_H-M   'P 1'
#
loop_
_entity.id
_entity.type
_entity.pdbx_description
1 polymer ?
#
loop_
_entity_poly.entity_id
_entity_poly.type
_entity_poly.pdbx_seq_one_letter_code
_entity_poly.pdbx_strand_id
1 'polypeptide(L)'
;AIDLGSSSTLVGWQAAPGSPGEVLALPPLSRSTSDASIPSLVSPSGGGRWLLGQQVIEAGSEVDCLRDFKALLGQSNAPTTAEQAADALLQGIWQRLPQAIEPQRLVLTAPVQGFAGYRRWLQQWAESLAIEEVALVDEPTAAALGAGLSPGSLVLVLDIGAGTTDLALVRLEGGEGRAMPMAQLLRFAGRSLPERQGQSQRTAKVLGKAGISLGGRMIDRWWAKALGAPEPAPQAWLNAAEALKCALSDTTSAQVVLESEAGPRPLQGSRRELNQVLDAAGLEPLLDGLLNEVEAAARRAGESLDSIDAVMAVGGGSALPWVQQWLQRRLPKTELLVTQPLQAVVLGALAMTPALQVMDVLQHGISLRCWDRRLQSQRWHPLFLPGQAWPTPQPLELVLASRGDQACVEVQLG
;
A
#
# COMPACT_ATOMS: atom_id res chain seq x y z
N ALA A 1 4.62 12.03 -7.23
CA ALA A 1 4.31 10.76 -6.55
C ALA A 1 3.22 10.01 -7.32
N ILE A 2 3.31 8.70 -7.35
CA ILE A 2 2.26 7.84 -7.91
C ILE A 2 1.91 6.79 -6.86
N ASP A 3 0.62 6.73 -6.51
CA ASP A 3 0.04 5.69 -5.68
C ASP A 3 -0.79 4.75 -6.57
N LEU A 4 -0.20 3.60 -6.90
CA LEU A 4 -0.86 2.56 -7.70
C LEU A 4 -1.74 1.69 -6.79
N GLY A 5 -3.01 2.05 -6.65
CA GLY A 5 -3.97 1.26 -5.89
C GLY A 5 -4.60 0.13 -6.71
N SER A 6 -5.16 -0.90 -6.03
CA SER A 6 -5.84 -2.03 -6.71
C SER A 6 -7.14 -1.63 -7.41
N SER A 7 -7.81 -0.57 -6.95
CA SER A 7 -9.06 -0.05 -7.54
C SER A 7 -8.86 1.29 -8.23
N SER A 8 -8.04 2.16 -7.66
CA SER A 8 -7.81 3.51 -8.16
C SER A 8 -6.35 3.90 -7.97
N THR A 9 -5.78 4.55 -8.97
CA THR A 9 -4.44 5.12 -8.96
C THR A 9 -4.54 6.63 -8.81
N LEU A 10 -3.65 7.22 -8.02
CA LEU A 10 -3.56 8.67 -7.83
C LEU A 10 -2.17 9.17 -8.19
N VAL A 11 -2.13 10.36 -8.75
CA VAL A 11 -0.89 11.06 -9.11
C VAL A 11 -0.83 12.37 -8.35
N GLY A 12 0.21 12.54 -7.56
CA GLY A 12 0.48 13.77 -6.82
C GLY A 12 1.66 14.52 -7.42
N TRP A 13 1.61 15.85 -7.33
CA TRP A 13 2.67 16.74 -7.79
C TRP A 13 2.94 17.86 -6.80
N GLN A 14 4.18 18.29 -6.73
CA GLN A 14 4.59 19.51 -6.04
C GLN A 14 5.74 20.19 -6.79
N ALA A 15 5.77 21.51 -6.80
CA ALA A 15 6.73 22.28 -7.57
C ALA A 15 8.16 22.22 -6.99
N ALA A 16 8.28 22.08 -5.68
CA ALA A 16 9.55 21.97 -4.98
C ALA A 16 9.38 21.19 -3.67
N PRO A 17 10.45 20.60 -3.11
CA PRO A 17 10.40 19.96 -1.81
C PRO A 17 9.85 20.90 -0.74
N GLY A 18 8.78 20.45 -0.04
CA GLY A 18 8.11 21.23 1.02
C GLY A 18 7.10 22.27 0.55
N SER A 19 6.89 22.44 -0.77
CA SER A 19 5.73 23.19 -1.29
C SER A 19 4.43 22.39 -1.12
N PRO A 20 3.25 23.04 -1.13
CA PRO A 20 1.98 22.33 -1.13
C PRO A 20 1.90 21.32 -2.27
N GLY A 21 1.48 20.11 -1.94
CA GLY A 21 1.23 19.06 -2.93
C GLY A 21 -0.19 19.14 -3.48
N GLU A 22 -0.36 18.75 -4.72
CA GLU A 22 -1.64 18.68 -5.42
C GLU A 22 -1.84 17.29 -6.02
N VAL A 23 -3.09 16.84 -6.09
CA VAL A 23 -3.46 15.62 -6.83
C VAL A 23 -3.82 16.02 -8.26
N LEU A 24 -3.15 15.40 -9.22
CA LEU A 24 -3.33 15.71 -10.64
C LEU A 24 -4.51 14.93 -11.24
N ALA A 25 -5.45 15.64 -11.80
CA ALA A 25 -6.41 15.05 -12.72
C ALA A 25 -5.78 14.94 -14.12
N LEU A 26 -5.81 13.74 -14.70
CA LEU A 26 -5.23 13.41 -15.99
C LEU A 26 -6.29 12.90 -16.97
N PRO A 27 -7.22 13.75 -17.46
CA PRO A 27 -8.20 13.32 -18.45
C PRO A 27 -7.51 12.85 -19.74
N PRO A 28 -8.01 11.81 -20.42
CA PRO A 28 -9.23 11.05 -20.16
C PRO A 28 -9.03 9.83 -19.25
N LEU A 29 -7.91 9.75 -18.50
CA LEU A 29 -7.64 8.61 -17.61
C LEU A 29 -8.37 8.73 -16.28
N SER A 30 -8.39 9.94 -15.68
CA SER A 30 -9.09 10.21 -14.42
C SER A 30 -10.59 10.32 -14.62
N ARG A 31 -11.36 10.04 -13.56
CA ARG A 31 -12.83 10.05 -13.57
C ARG A 31 -13.41 11.40 -14.02
N SER A 32 -12.82 12.48 -13.52
CA SER A 32 -13.18 13.84 -13.91
C SER A 32 -12.08 14.83 -13.47
N THR A 33 -12.25 16.11 -13.73
CA THR A 33 -11.38 17.17 -13.20
C THR A 33 -11.58 17.41 -11.70
N SER A 34 -12.75 17.08 -11.16
CA SER A 34 -13.05 17.16 -9.72
C SER A 34 -12.76 15.86 -8.96
N ASP A 35 -12.74 14.72 -9.66
CA ASP A 35 -12.29 13.43 -9.13
C ASP A 35 -11.07 12.99 -9.93
N ALA A 36 -9.89 13.31 -9.40
CA ALA A 36 -8.61 13.02 -10.02
C ALA A 36 -8.24 11.52 -9.99
N SER A 37 -9.03 10.67 -9.36
CA SER A 37 -8.76 9.24 -9.29
C SER A 37 -8.82 8.59 -10.67
N ILE A 38 -7.82 7.79 -10.98
CA ILE A 38 -7.71 7.01 -12.20
C ILE A 38 -8.14 5.59 -11.86
N PRO A 39 -9.22 5.04 -12.42
CA PRO A 39 -9.57 3.64 -12.22
C PRO A 39 -8.40 2.74 -12.61
N SER A 40 -7.99 1.80 -11.75
CA SER A 40 -6.93 0.82 -12.05
C SER A 40 -7.48 -0.28 -12.97
N LEU A 41 -7.94 0.13 -14.16
CA LEU A 41 -8.56 -0.68 -15.19
C LEU A 41 -7.80 -0.53 -16.50
N VAL A 42 -7.59 -1.64 -17.19
CA VAL A 42 -6.88 -1.67 -18.47
C VAL A 42 -7.58 -2.64 -19.41
N SER A 43 -7.75 -2.27 -20.67
CA SER A 43 -8.33 -3.14 -21.69
C SER A 43 -7.53 -3.06 -22.99
N PRO A 44 -7.20 -4.19 -23.62
CA PRO A 44 -6.58 -4.19 -24.94
C PRO A 44 -7.59 -3.68 -26.00
N SER A 45 -7.16 -2.71 -26.82
CA SER A 45 -8.01 -2.04 -27.81
C SER A 45 -7.63 -2.36 -29.26
N GLY A 46 -6.92 -3.46 -29.50
CA GLY A 46 -6.43 -3.85 -30.83
C GLY A 46 -5.25 -2.99 -31.31
N GLY A 47 -4.45 -3.55 -32.22
CA GLY A 47 -3.27 -2.87 -32.79
C GLY A 47 -2.21 -2.45 -31.78
N GLY A 48 -2.11 -3.14 -30.65
CA GLY A 48 -1.15 -2.85 -29.57
C GLY A 48 -1.51 -1.63 -28.71
N ARG A 49 -2.72 -1.11 -28.83
CA ARG A 49 -3.22 0.02 -28.03
C ARG A 49 -4.00 -0.47 -26.82
N TRP A 50 -4.05 0.37 -25.78
CA TRP A 50 -4.75 0.12 -24.53
C TRP A 50 -5.76 1.22 -24.22
N LEU A 51 -6.94 0.85 -23.75
CA LEU A 51 -7.83 1.74 -23.02
C LEU A 51 -7.41 1.70 -21.55
N LEU A 52 -7.35 2.86 -20.91
CA LEU A 52 -6.79 3.01 -19.57
C LEU A 52 -7.75 3.81 -18.69
N GLY A 53 -7.90 3.39 -17.44
CA GLY A 53 -8.64 4.14 -16.45
C GLY A 53 -10.10 4.39 -16.83
N GLN A 54 -10.50 5.64 -16.84
CA GLN A 54 -11.88 6.07 -17.15
C GLN A 54 -12.31 5.69 -18.58
N GLN A 55 -11.35 5.61 -19.53
CA GLN A 55 -11.65 5.18 -20.89
C GLN A 55 -12.24 3.77 -20.97
N VAL A 56 -11.84 2.86 -20.07
CA VAL A 56 -12.38 1.49 -20.00
C VAL A 56 -13.84 1.52 -19.55
N ILE A 57 -14.16 2.39 -18.56
CA ILE A 57 -15.55 2.56 -18.08
C ILE A 57 -16.44 3.14 -19.18
N GLU A 58 -15.93 4.14 -19.89
CA GLU A 58 -16.67 4.80 -20.99
C GLU A 58 -16.91 3.90 -22.21
N ALA A 59 -16.01 2.93 -22.44
CA ALA A 59 -16.18 1.93 -23.50
C ALA A 59 -17.29 0.90 -23.20
N GLY A 60 -17.71 0.80 -21.93
CA GLY A 60 -18.84 -0.04 -21.53
C GLY A 60 -18.45 -1.49 -21.22
N SER A 61 -19.47 -2.33 -21.00
CA SER A 61 -19.30 -3.71 -20.53
C SER A 61 -18.83 -4.71 -21.60
N GLU A 62 -18.73 -4.30 -22.85
CA GLU A 62 -18.35 -5.18 -23.98
C GLU A 62 -16.85 -5.37 -24.12
N VAL A 63 -16.02 -4.61 -23.39
CA VAL A 63 -14.57 -4.71 -23.47
C VAL A 63 -14.00 -5.64 -22.39
N ASP A 64 -13.09 -6.51 -22.78
CA ASP A 64 -12.31 -7.29 -21.83
C ASP A 64 -11.49 -6.38 -20.95
N CYS A 65 -11.76 -6.42 -19.65
CA CYS A 65 -11.14 -5.53 -18.69
C CYS A 65 -10.23 -6.29 -17.73
N LEU A 66 -8.95 -5.91 -17.72
CA LEU A 66 -7.97 -6.35 -16.72
C LEU A 66 -8.09 -5.44 -15.49
N ARG A 67 -8.29 -6.07 -14.33
CA ARG A 67 -8.43 -5.41 -13.02
C ARG A 67 -7.69 -6.22 -11.95
N ASP A 68 -7.53 -5.62 -10.77
CA ASP A 68 -6.91 -6.28 -9.60
C ASP A 68 -5.48 -6.82 -9.87
N PHE A 69 -4.82 -6.34 -10.93
CA PHE A 69 -3.49 -6.78 -11.33
C PHE A 69 -2.42 -6.41 -10.31
N LYS A 70 -2.60 -5.34 -9.50
CA LYS A 70 -1.65 -4.95 -8.46
C LYS A 70 -1.32 -6.11 -7.51
N ALA A 71 -2.31 -6.87 -7.08
CA ALA A 71 -2.14 -8.00 -6.19
C ALA A 71 -1.27 -9.14 -6.76
N LEU A 72 -1.11 -9.17 -8.09
CA LEU A 72 -0.37 -10.20 -8.80
C LEU A 72 1.06 -9.78 -9.16
N LEU A 73 1.37 -8.47 -9.06
CA LEU A 73 2.66 -7.94 -9.49
C LEU A 73 3.83 -8.52 -8.69
N GLY A 74 4.83 -8.97 -9.41
CA GLY A 74 6.05 -9.55 -8.84
C GLY A 74 5.88 -10.92 -8.18
N GLN A 75 4.74 -11.58 -8.31
CA GLN A 75 4.57 -12.97 -7.90
C GLN A 75 5.13 -13.91 -8.98
N SER A 76 5.81 -14.98 -8.56
CA SER A 76 6.46 -15.93 -9.48
C SER A 76 5.49 -16.67 -10.41
N ASN A 77 4.22 -16.74 -10.04
CA ASN A 77 3.12 -17.36 -10.78
C ASN A 77 2.12 -16.35 -11.36
N ALA A 78 2.46 -15.05 -11.33
CA ALA A 78 1.60 -14.02 -11.89
C ALA A 78 1.44 -14.21 -13.40
N PRO A 79 0.22 -14.02 -13.94
CA PRO A 79 0.05 -13.93 -15.39
C PRO A 79 0.86 -12.75 -15.94
N THR A 80 1.56 -12.96 -17.06
CA THR A 80 2.29 -11.88 -17.77
C THR A 80 1.39 -10.67 -18.08
N THR A 81 0.10 -10.91 -18.28
CA THR A 81 -0.92 -9.88 -18.50
C THR A 81 -1.08 -8.92 -17.32
N ALA A 82 -0.78 -9.32 -16.08
CA ALA A 82 -0.87 -8.44 -14.92
C ALA A 82 0.22 -7.36 -14.96
N GLU A 83 1.45 -7.73 -15.28
CA GLU A 83 2.57 -6.78 -15.42
C GLU A 83 2.36 -5.88 -16.64
N GLN A 84 1.92 -6.45 -17.78
CA GLN A 84 1.60 -5.67 -18.98
C GLN A 84 0.50 -4.63 -18.73
N ALA A 85 -0.53 -4.98 -17.95
CA ALA A 85 -1.60 -4.05 -17.60
C ALA A 85 -1.09 -2.90 -16.73
N ALA A 86 -0.27 -3.21 -15.72
CA ALA A 86 0.32 -2.21 -14.85
C ALA A 86 1.31 -1.31 -15.59
N ASP A 87 2.16 -1.88 -16.46
CA ASP A 87 3.07 -1.12 -17.31
C ASP A 87 2.29 -0.18 -18.23
N ALA A 88 1.24 -0.68 -18.90
CA ALA A 88 0.42 0.14 -19.77
C ALA A 88 -0.25 1.31 -19.02
N LEU A 89 -0.77 1.06 -17.81
CA LEU A 89 -1.39 2.10 -16.99
C LEU A 89 -0.36 3.16 -16.57
N LEU A 90 0.77 2.73 -15.99
CA LEU A 90 1.79 3.65 -15.53
C LEU A 90 2.44 4.42 -16.68
N GLN A 91 2.72 3.76 -17.80
CA GLN A 91 3.24 4.42 -19.00
C GLN A 91 2.24 5.44 -19.56
N GLY A 92 0.94 5.07 -19.58
CA GLY A 92 -0.12 5.97 -20.01
C GLY A 92 -0.27 7.20 -19.12
N ILE A 93 -0.12 7.04 -17.79
CA ILE A 93 -0.08 8.14 -16.82
C ILE A 93 1.13 9.03 -17.11
N TRP A 94 2.32 8.43 -17.23
CA TRP A 94 3.57 9.14 -17.45
C TRP A 94 3.55 10.01 -18.69
N GLN A 95 3.05 9.47 -19.79
CA GLN A 95 2.95 10.18 -21.08
C GLN A 95 1.93 11.34 -21.06
N ARG A 96 1.04 11.37 -20.08
CA ARG A 96 -0.02 12.40 -19.95
C ARG A 96 0.25 13.42 -18.85
N LEU A 97 1.41 13.36 -18.23
CA LEU A 97 1.82 14.44 -17.34
C LEU A 97 1.81 15.76 -18.12
N PRO A 98 1.32 16.87 -17.53
CA PRO A 98 1.34 18.18 -18.16
C PRO A 98 2.75 18.55 -18.62
N GLN A 99 2.90 19.09 -19.83
CA GLN A 99 4.20 19.43 -20.41
C GLN A 99 5.01 20.44 -19.57
N ALA A 100 4.33 21.21 -18.71
CA ALA A 100 4.99 22.14 -17.79
C ALA A 100 5.63 21.43 -16.58
N ILE A 101 5.37 20.14 -16.40
CA ILE A 101 5.93 19.34 -15.31
C ILE A 101 7.12 18.56 -15.86
N GLU A 102 8.33 18.93 -15.40
CA GLU A 102 9.57 18.18 -15.64
C GLU A 102 9.96 17.46 -14.35
N PRO A 103 9.56 16.18 -14.17
CA PRO A 103 9.80 15.46 -12.93
C PRO A 103 11.31 15.22 -12.72
N GLN A 104 11.87 15.76 -11.65
CA GLN A 104 13.24 15.48 -11.23
C GLN A 104 13.31 14.27 -10.28
N ARG A 105 12.21 14.05 -9.55
CA ARG A 105 12.09 12.98 -8.58
C ARG A 105 10.72 12.32 -8.69
N LEU A 106 10.71 10.99 -8.57
CA LEU A 106 9.49 10.18 -8.51
C LEU A 106 9.44 9.43 -7.18
N VAL A 107 8.33 9.54 -6.48
CA VAL A 107 8.02 8.71 -5.31
C VAL A 107 6.91 7.74 -5.68
N LEU A 108 7.14 6.46 -5.45
CA LEU A 108 6.19 5.39 -5.68
C LEU A 108 5.78 4.77 -4.34
N THR A 109 4.52 4.38 -4.22
CA THR A 109 4.02 3.72 -3.01
C THR A 109 3.93 2.21 -3.22
N ALA A 110 3.98 1.46 -2.13
CA ALA A 110 3.85 0.02 -2.15
C ALA A 110 3.11 -0.48 -0.89
N PRO A 111 2.35 -1.57 -0.99
CA PRO A 111 1.73 -2.19 0.18
C PRO A 111 2.79 -2.80 1.09
N VAL A 112 2.44 -2.99 2.38
CA VAL A 112 3.32 -3.65 3.34
C VAL A 112 3.56 -5.10 2.94
N GLN A 113 2.52 -5.83 2.54
CA GLN A 113 2.63 -7.21 2.04
C GLN A 113 3.02 -7.28 0.56
N GLY A 114 3.75 -8.32 0.17
CA GLY A 114 4.17 -8.55 -1.22
C GLY A 114 5.25 -7.61 -1.73
N PHE A 115 5.88 -6.86 -0.83
CA PHE A 115 6.79 -5.76 -1.14
C PHE A 115 7.98 -6.15 -2.02
N ALA A 116 8.58 -7.31 -1.81
CA ALA A 116 9.82 -7.68 -2.52
C ALA A 116 9.61 -7.89 -4.04
N GLY A 117 8.56 -8.59 -4.44
CA GLY A 117 8.25 -8.84 -5.86
C GLY A 117 7.73 -7.58 -6.56
N TYR A 118 6.77 -6.91 -5.93
CA TYR A 118 6.22 -5.64 -6.40
C TYR A 118 7.32 -4.58 -6.57
N ARG A 119 8.23 -4.48 -5.59
CA ARG A 119 9.38 -3.58 -5.67
C ARG A 119 10.30 -3.85 -6.85
N ARG A 120 10.61 -5.12 -7.12
CA ARG A 120 11.45 -5.50 -8.26
C ARG A 120 10.81 -5.10 -9.57
N TRP A 121 9.51 -5.35 -9.72
CA TRP A 121 8.77 -4.93 -10.90
C TRP A 121 8.75 -3.40 -11.05
N LEU A 122 8.43 -2.64 -10.00
CA LEU A 122 8.48 -1.16 -10.02
C LEU A 122 9.87 -0.63 -10.37
N GLN A 123 10.91 -1.28 -9.88
CA GLN A 123 12.29 -0.91 -10.20
C GLN A 123 12.55 -1.05 -11.70
N GLN A 124 12.18 -2.17 -12.30
CA GLN A 124 12.35 -2.40 -13.75
C GLN A 124 11.56 -1.37 -14.57
N TRP A 125 10.34 -1.05 -14.16
CA TRP A 125 9.56 -0.01 -14.82
C TRP A 125 10.23 1.36 -14.69
N ALA A 126 10.67 1.74 -13.51
CA ALA A 126 11.32 3.03 -13.26
C ALA A 126 12.66 3.19 -13.99
N GLU A 127 13.39 2.09 -14.24
CA GLU A 127 14.63 2.10 -15.04
C GLU A 127 14.41 2.56 -16.47
N SER A 128 13.18 2.41 -16.99
CA SER A 128 12.82 2.90 -18.34
C SER A 128 12.60 4.42 -18.39
N LEU A 129 12.50 5.09 -17.24
CA LEU A 129 12.23 6.51 -17.13
C LEU A 129 13.54 7.30 -17.05
N ALA A 130 13.62 8.43 -17.76
CA ALA A 130 14.74 9.37 -17.67
C ALA A 130 14.61 10.27 -16.43
N ILE A 131 14.60 9.68 -15.23
CA ILE A 131 14.49 10.38 -13.95
C ILE A 131 15.76 10.18 -13.13
N GLU A 132 16.21 11.25 -12.49
CA GLU A 132 17.44 11.21 -11.68
C GLU A 132 17.25 10.46 -10.36
N GLU A 133 16.08 10.58 -9.76
CA GLU A 133 15.82 10.00 -8.43
C GLU A 133 14.43 9.32 -8.36
N VAL A 134 14.43 8.05 -8.00
CA VAL A 134 13.20 7.30 -7.68
C VAL A 134 13.26 6.81 -6.25
N ALA A 135 12.22 7.09 -5.46
CA ALA A 135 12.06 6.62 -4.10
C ALA A 135 10.83 5.71 -3.97
N LEU A 136 10.88 4.78 -3.03
CA LEU A 136 9.78 3.88 -2.71
C LEU A 136 9.45 4.00 -1.22
N VAL A 137 8.15 4.09 -0.91
CA VAL A 137 7.64 4.17 0.47
C VAL A 137 6.43 3.26 0.62
N ASP A 138 6.25 2.63 1.80
CA ASP A 138 5.00 1.92 2.05
C ASP A 138 3.82 2.88 2.26
N GLU A 139 2.64 2.44 1.84
CA GLU A 139 1.41 3.24 1.81
C GLU A 139 1.07 3.85 3.19
N PRO A 140 1.06 3.08 4.31
CA PRO A 140 0.74 3.67 5.60
C PRO A 140 1.82 4.62 6.13
N THR A 141 3.10 4.40 5.83
CA THR A 141 4.16 5.35 6.19
C THR A 141 4.01 6.66 5.41
N ALA A 142 3.71 6.57 4.12
CA ALA A 142 3.42 7.74 3.31
C ALA A 142 2.25 8.55 3.91
N ALA A 143 1.15 7.88 4.26
CA ALA A 143 0.01 8.54 4.89
C ALA A 143 0.38 9.25 6.21
N ALA A 144 1.16 8.59 7.08
CA ALA A 144 1.64 9.20 8.33
C ALA A 144 2.45 10.48 8.11
N LEU A 145 3.33 10.48 7.09
CA LEU A 145 4.12 11.66 6.73
C LEU A 145 3.27 12.84 6.28
N GLY A 146 2.15 12.54 5.61
CA GLY A 146 1.19 13.53 5.15
C GLY A 146 0.20 14.03 6.21
N ALA A 147 0.21 13.45 7.40
CA ALA A 147 -0.77 13.74 8.46
C ALA A 147 -0.72 15.18 9.02
N GLY A 148 0.35 15.90 8.77
CA GLY A 148 0.52 17.27 9.28
C GLY A 148 0.65 17.36 10.80
N LEU A 149 0.96 16.24 11.47
CA LEU A 149 1.12 16.17 12.93
C LEU A 149 2.46 16.74 13.40
N SER A 150 2.50 17.11 14.67
CA SER A 150 3.69 17.66 15.29
C SER A 150 4.84 16.65 15.34
N PRO A 151 6.09 17.11 15.28
CA PRO A 151 7.25 16.28 15.59
C PRO A 151 7.11 15.61 16.98
N GLY A 152 7.48 14.34 17.07
CA GLY A 152 7.34 13.52 18.26
C GLY A 152 6.05 12.72 18.32
N SER A 153 5.05 13.02 17.47
CA SER A 153 3.79 12.28 17.46
C SER A 153 3.98 10.82 17.07
N LEU A 154 3.25 9.95 17.76
CA LEU A 154 3.11 8.54 17.48
C LEU A 154 1.77 8.29 16.77
N VAL A 155 1.82 7.87 15.53
CA VAL A 155 0.65 7.73 14.65
C VAL A 155 0.44 6.27 14.27
N LEU A 156 -0.76 5.78 14.49
CA LEU A 156 -1.20 4.50 13.94
C LEU A 156 -1.95 4.75 12.65
N VAL A 157 -1.51 4.16 11.55
CA VAL A 157 -2.19 4.24 10.25
C VAL A 157 -2.82 2.89 9.93
N LEU A 158 -4.12 2.89 9.69
CA LEU A 158 -4.86 1.76 9.14
C LEU A 158 -5.23 2.10 7.70
N ASP A 159 -4.67 1.37 6.76
CA ASP A 159 -5.01 1.45 5.34
C ASP A 159 -5.83 0.24 4.92
N ILE A 160 -7.09 0.47 4.53
CA ILE A 160 -7.94 -0.57 3.95
C ILE A 160 -8.20 -0.21 2.49
N GLY A 161 -7.32 -0.70 1.63
CA GLY A 161 -7.42 -0.58 0.19
C GLY A 161 -8.45 -1.55 -0.41
N ALA A 162 -8.48 -1.64 -1.74
CA ALA A 162 -9.35 -2.61 -2.42
C ALA A 162 -8.83 -4.06 -2.27
N GLY A 163 -7.51 -4.27 -2.24
CA GLY A 163 -6.88 -5.59 -2.22
C GLY A 163 -6.24 -5.98 -0.90
N THR A 164 -5.74 -5.02 -0.14
CA THR A 164 -4.97 -5.24 1.10
C THR A 164 -5.54 -4.43 2.26
N THR A 165 -5.21 -4.87 3.46
CA THR A 165 -5.32 -4.10 4.70
C THR A 165 -3.96 -4.07 5.35
N ASP A 166 -3.44 -2.87 5.55
CA ASP A 166 -2.12 -2.62 6.09
C ASP A 166 -2.23 -1.74 7.36
N LEU A 167 -1.42 -2.06 8.37
CA LEU A 167 -1.36 -1.33 9.63
C LEU A 167 0.10 -0.98 9.95
N ALA A 168 0.38 0.28 10.25
CA ALA A 168 1.71 0.72 10.65
C ALA A 168 1.66 1.70 11.81
N LEU A 169 2.61 1.56 12.73
CA LEU A 169 2.85 2.51 13.82
C LEU A 169 4.12 3.30 13.51
N VAL A 170 3.97 4.60 13.34
CA VAL A 170 5.02 5.50 12.89
C VAL A 170 5.23 6.62 13.92
N ARG A 171 6.48 6.80 14.35
CA ARG A 171 6.88 7.97 15.14
C ARG A 171 7.46 9.03 14.21
N LEU A 172 6.86 10.20 14.24
CA LEU A 172 7.34 11.38 13.53
C LEU A 172 8.38 12.07 14.39
N GLU A 173 9.67 11.90 14.09
CA GLU A 173 10.73 12.55 14.86
C GLU A 173 11.00 13.96 14.30
N GLY A 174 11.16 14.95 15.21
CA GLY A 174 11.49 16.32 14.83
C GLY A 174 12.98 16.50 14.55
N GLY A 175 13.31 17.41 13.68
CA GLY A 175 14.67 17.86 13.42
C GLY A 175 14.66 19.08 12.49
N GLU A 176 15.48 20.08 12.78
CA GLU A 176 15.79 21.13 11.82
C GLU A 176 17.00 20.69 11.00
N GLY A 177 16.84 20.52 9.67
CA GLY A 177 18.00 20.27 8.84
C GLY A 177 17.75 19.50 7.55
N ARG A 178 18.71 19.63 6.64
CA ARG A 178 18.74 18.94 5.35
C ARG A 178 19.22 17.50 5.54
N ALA A 179 18.38 16.52 5.29
CA ALA A 179 18.73 15.12 5.38
C ALA A 179 18.75 14.46 4.01
N MET A 180 19.64 13.49 3.88
CA MET A 180 19.57 12.54 2.78
C MET A 180 18.52 11.47 3.08
N PRO A 181 17.68 11.08 2.10
CA PRO A 181 16.68 10.05 2.31
C PRO A 181 17.35 8.68 2.38
N MET A 182 17.11 7.95 3.48
CA MET A 182 17.25 6.50 3.51
C MET A 182 15.88 5.79 3.58
N ALA A 183 14.88 6.28 2.90
CA ALA A 183 13.96 5.40 2.22
C ALA A 183 14.81 4.72 1.16
N GLN A 184 14.74 3.40 1.03
CA GLN A 184 15.61 2.67 0.12
C GLN A 184 15.66 3.36 -1.24
N LEU A 185 16.64 4.26 -1.39
CA LEU A 185 16.97 4.89 -2.64
C LEU A 185 17.40 3.76 -3.58
N LEU A 186 16.54 3.45 -4.52
CA LEU A 186 16.94 2.69 -5.68
C LEU A 186 17.87 3.60 -6.47
N ARG A 187 19.16 3.48 -6.23
CA ARG A 187 20.15 4.23 -7.00
C ARG A 187 20.21 3.66 -8.40
N PHE A 188 19.72 4.42 -9.34
CA PHE A 188 20.01 4.21 -10.74
C PHE A 188 21.39 4.79 -11.04
N ALA A 189 22.21 4.04 -11.81
CA ALA A 189 23.53 4.46 -12.33
C ALA A 189 24.69 4.63 -11.34
N GLY A 190 24.79 3.82 -10.26
CA GLY A 190 26.08 3.60 -9.58
C GLY A 190 26.79 4.80 -8.95
N ARG A 191 26.21 5.99 -8.89
CA ARG A 191 26.82 7.20 -8.30
C ARG A 191 26.43 7.34 -6.83
N SER A 192 27.42 7.27 -5.95
CA SER A 192 27.29 7.63 -4.53
C SER A 192 27.09 9.15 -4.42
N LEU A 193 26.01 9.56 -3.73
CA LEU A 193 25.87 10.96 -3.35
C LEU A 193 26.90 11.29 -2.25
N PRO A 194 27.53 12.48 -2.30
CA PRO A 194 28.55 12.85 -1.31
C PRO A 194 27.91 12.96 0.09
N GLU A 195 28.56 12.36 1.08
CA GLU A 195 28.25 12.56 2.50
C GLU A 195 28.43 14.03 2.85
N ARG A 196 27.33 14.71 3.18
CA ARG A 196 27.37 16.05 3.77
C ARG A 196 27.19 15.92 5.28
N GLN A 197 28.22 16.24 6.00
CA GLN A 197 28.25 16.27 7.45
C GLN A 197 27.43 17.44 8.02
N GLY A 198 26.67 17.17 9.08
CA GLY A 198 26.36 18.14 10.13
C GLY A 198 25.07 18.94 10.02
N GLN A 199 23.90 18.30 9.74
CA GLN A 199 22.60 18.95 9.98
C GLN A 199 21.62 17.95 10.58
N SER A 200 20.81 18.38 11.57
CA SER A 200 19.79 17.55 12.21
C SER A 200 18.70 17.15 11.18
N GLN A 201 18.43 15.87 11.09
CA GLN A 201 17.57 15.28 10.08
C GLN A 201 16.15 15.13 10.63
N ARG A 202 15.12 15.45 9.83
CA ARG A 202 13.78 14.96 10.11
C ARG A 202 13.79 13.45 9.92
N THR A 203 13.26 12.71 10.89
CA THR A 203 13.22 11.27 10.86
C THR A 203 11.78 10.81 11.06
N ALA A 204 11.33 9.86 10.28
CA ALA A 204 10.15 9.06 10.57
C ALA A 204 10.62 7.65 10.90
N LYS A 205 10.25 7.15 12.07
CA LYS A 205 10.63 5.82 12.52
C LYS A 205 9.41 4.92 12.53
N VAL A 206 9.41 3.90 11.69
CA VAL A 206 8.41 2.84 11.74
C VAL A 206 8.75 1.94 12.93
N LEU A 207 7.80 1.79 13.86
CA LEU A 207 7.97 0.97 15.06
C LEU A 207 7.39 -0.42 14.91
N GLY A 208 6.37 -0.57 14.07
CA GLY A 208 5.74 -1.83 13.74
C GLY A 208 4.87 -1.68 12.52
N LYS A 209 4.77 -2.74 11.74
CA LYS A 209 3.85 -2.83 10.60
C LYS A 209 3.41 -4.27 10.39
N ALA A 210 2.17 -4.42 9.94
CA ALA A 210 1.56 -5.69 9.59
C ALA A 210 0.61 -5.48 8.41
N GLY A 211 0.34 -6.53 7.64
CA GLY A 211 -0.58 -6.44 6.52
C GLY A 211 -1.17 -7.80 6.17
N ILE A 212 -2.35 -7.79 5.55
CA ILE A 212 -3.02 -8.97 5.02
C ILE A 212 -3.59 -8.70 3.63
N SER A 213 -3.66 -9.74 2.80
CA SER A 213 -4.28 -9.70 1.48
C SER A 213 -5.82 -9.77 1.59
N LEU A 214 -6.40 -8.84 2.33
CA LEU A 214 -7.83 -8.63 2.51
C LEU A 214 -8.12 -7.15 2.38
N GLY A 215 -9.07 -6.79 1.53
CA GLY A 215 -9.49 -5.41 1.31
C GLY A 215 -10.93 -5.33 0.82
N GLY A 216 -11.32 -4.18 0.30
CA GLY A 216 -12.68 -3.90 -0.16
C GLY A 216 -13.24 -4.95 -1.11
N ARG A 217 -12.41 -5.53 -2.00
CA ARG A 217 -12.83 -6.60 -2.93
C ARG A 217 -13.29 -7.89 -2.23
N MET A 218 -12.66 -8.24 -1.11
CA MET A 218 -13.10 -9.39 -0.34
C MET A 218 -14.44 -9.10 0.35
N ILE A 219 -14.59 -7.89 0.89
CA ILE A 219 -15.85 -7.43 1.46
C ILE A 219 -16.98 -7.45 0.42
N ASP A 220 -16.70 -7.01 -0.81
CA ASP A 220 -17.67 -7.05 -1.92
C ASP A 220 -18.13 -8.48 -2.23
N ARG A 221 -17.21 -9.45 -2.21
CA ARG A 221 -17.55 -10.87 -2.39
C ARG A 221 -18.43 -11.41 -1.27
N TRP A 222 -18.08 -11.12 -0.01
CA TRP A 222 -18.91 -11.51 1.13
C TRP A 222 -20.31 -10.90 1.07
N TRP A 223 -20.36 -9.61 0.70
CA TRP A 223 -21.60 -8.88 0.58
C TRP A 223 -22.44 -9.38 -0.61
N ALA A 224 -21.87 -9.58 -1.77
CA ALA A 224 -22.56 -10.15 -2.94
C ALA A 224 -23.16 -11.53 -2.62
N LYS A 225 -22.41 -12.40 -1.94
CA LYS A 225 -22.89 -13.72 -1.51
C LYS A 225 -24.10 -13.60 -0.57
N ALA A 226 -24.04 -12.69 0.40
CA ALA A 226 -25.16 -12.45 1.33
C ALA A 226 -26.40 -11.89 0.63
N LEU A 227 -26.21 -11.12 -0.44
CA LEU A 227 -27.27 -10.60 -1.29
C LEU A 227 -27.86 -11.64 -2.27
N GLY A 228 -27.33 -12.87 -2.28
CA GLY A 228 -27.81 -13.98 -3.11
C GLY A 228 -27.14 -14.10 -4.48
N ALA A 229 -25.91 -13.59 -4.63
CA ALA A 229 -25.13 -13.82 -5.83
C ALA A 229 -24.84 -15.33 -6.04
N PRO A 230 -24.82 -15.85 -7.28
CA PRO A 230 -24.35 -17.18 -7.57
C PRO A 230 -22.83 -17.30 -7.29
N GLU A 231 -22.34 -18.53 -7.16
CA GLU A 231 -20.92 -18.77 -6.91
C GLU A 231 -20.30 -19.50 -8.11
N PRO A 232 -19.26 -18.97 -8.79
CA PRO A 232 -18.60 -17.66 -8.50
C PRO A 232 -19.51 -16.48 -8.85
N ALA A 233 -19.39 -15.40 -8.06
CA ALA A 233 -20.19 -14.19 -8.27
C ALA A 233 -19.79 -13.51 -9.60
N PRO A 234 -20.75 -13.28 -10.51
CA PRO A 234 -20.51 -12.51 -11.74
C PRO A 234 -20.07 -11.08 -11.42
N GLN A 235 -19.32 -10.46 -12.34
CA GLN A 235 -18.78 -9.11 -12.13
C GLN A 235 -19.86 -8.05 -11.88
N ALA A 236 -21.01 -8.18 -12.53
CA ALA A 236 -22.16 -7.27 -12.30
C ALA A 236 -22.61 -7.29 -10.82
N TRP A 237 -22.63 -8.45 -10.18
CA TRP A 237 -22.94 -8.57 -8.76
C TRP A 237 -21.87 -7.94 -7.87
N LEU A 238 -20.58 -8.11 -8.20
CA LEU A 238 -19.49 -7.51 -7.46
C LEU A 238 -19.53 -5.98 -7.57
N ASN A 239 -19.81 -5.45 -8.76
CA ASN A 239 -19.97 -4.01 -8.98
C ASN A 239 -21.15 -3.45 -8.19
N ALA A 240 -22.30 -4.15 -8.20
CA ALA A 240 -23.48 -3.74 -7.44
C ALA A 240 -23.24 -3.83 -5.91
N ALA A 241 -22.56 -4.88 -5.45
CA ALA A 241 -22.18 -5.02 -4.05
C ALA A 241 -21.21 -3.90 -3.59
N GLU A 242 -20.22 -3.55 -4.41
CA GLU A 242 -19.31 -2.43 -4.15
C GLU A 242 -20.08 -1.11 -4.08
N ALA A 243 -20.94 -0.81 -5.07
CA ALA A 243 -21.75 0.40 -5.09
C ALA A 243 -22.66 0.50 -3.86
N LEU A 244 -23.30 -0.62 -3.48
CA LEU A 244 -24.16 -0.68 -2.30
C LEU A 244 -23.36 -0.50 -1.01
N LYS A 245 -22.20 -1.16 -0.86
CA LYS A 245 -21.28 -0.99 0.26
C LYS A 245 -20.86 0.47 0.41
N CYS A 246 -20.45 1.12 -0.68
CA CYS A 246 -20.06 2.54 -0.67
C CYS A 246 -21.22 3.44 -0.23
N ALA A 247 -22.43 3.24 -0.77
CA ALA A 247 -23.61 3.99 -0.36
C ALA A 247 -23.97 3.78 1.13
N LEU A 248 -23.74 2.57 1.66
CA LEU A 248 -23.98 2.25 3.08
C LEU A 248 -22.91 2.84 4.02
N SER A 249 -21.82 3.39 3.51
CA SER A 249 -20.88 4.16 4.33
C SER A 249 -21.52 5.47 4.82
N ASP A 250 -22.34 6.11 3.97
CA ASP A 250 -22.98 7.39 4.27
C ASP A 250 -24.42 7.22 4.78
N THR A 251 -25.13 6.17 4.31
CA THR A 251 -26.55 5.96 4.62
C THR A 251 -26.78 4.69 5.46
N THR A 252 -27.92 4.59 6.13
CA THR A 252 -28.31 3.38 6.89
C THR A 252 -28.93 2.31 6.01
N SER A 253 -29.51 2.70 4.87
CA SER A 253 -30.05 1.80 3.86
C SER A 253 -29.83 2.40 2.48
N ALA A 254 -29.63 1.55 1.48
CA ALA A 254 -29.41 1.98 0.11
C ALA A 254 -29.97 0.98 -0.88
N GLN A 255 -30.16 1.45 -2.11
CA GLN A 255 -30.58 0.64 -3.25
C GLN A 255 -29.71 1.00 -4.45
N VAL A 256 -29.29 -0.01 -5.18
CA VAL A 256 -28.53 0.11 -6.44
C VAL A 256 -29.21 -0.73 -7.54
N VAL A 257 -28.81 -0.52 -8.78
CA VAL A 257 -29.28 -1.34 -9.88
C VAL A 257 -28.26 -2.43 -10.14
N LEU A 258 -28.71 -3.68 -10.13
CA LEU A 258 -27.92 -4.81 -10.60
C LEU A 258 -28.21 -5.02 -12.10
N GLU A 259 -27.22 -4.78 -12.91
CA GLU A 259 -27.25 -5.13 -14.34
C GLU A 259 -27.05 -6.64 -14.50
N SER A 260 -28.04 -7.32 -15.07
CA SER A 260 -28.00 -8.76 -15.30
C SER A 260 -28.49 -9.11 -16.69
N GLU A 261 -28.16 -10.31 -17.18
CA GLU A 261 -28.66 -10.81 -18.49
C GLU A 261 -30.19 -10.84 -18.57
N ALA A 262 -30.87 -11.00 -17.44
CA ALA A 262 -32.33 -10.95 -17.35
C ALA A 262 -32.89 -9.51 -17.31
N GLY A 263 -32.02 -8.50 -17.44
CA GLY A 263 -32.34 -7.07 -17.34
C GLY A 263 -32.01 -6.48 -15.98
N PRO A 264 -32.08 -5.13 -15.86
CA PRO A 264 -31.79 -4.41 -14.64
C PRO A 264 -32.81 -4.72 -13.55
N ARG A 265 -32.32 -4.96 -12.32
CA ARG A 265 -33.17 -5.16 -11.15
C ARG A 265 -32.64 -4.40 -9.93
N PRO A 266 -33.52 -3.93 -9.04
CA PRO A 266 -33.07 -3.28 -7.82
C PRO A 266 -32.43 -4.29 -6.86
N LEU A 267 -31.31 -3.89 -6.26
CA LEU A 267 -30.66 -4.59 -5.17
C LEU A 267 -30.63 -3.66 -3.96
N GLN A 268 -31.13 -4.13 -2.83
CA GLN A 268 -31.27 -3.33 -1.62
C GLN A 268 -30.46 -3.93 -0.49
N GLY A 269 -30.01 -3.11 0.45
CA GLY A 269 -29.37 -3.55 1.66
C GLY A 269 -29.31 -2.46 2.73
N SER A 270 -29.02 -2.87 3.93
CA SER A 270 -28.85 -1.98 5.08
C SER A 270 -27.47 -2.11 5.68
N ARG A 271 -26.99 -1.05 6.35
CA ARG A 271 -25.73 -1.03 7.11
C ARG A 271 -25.71 -2.14 8.17
N ARG A 272 -26.85 -2.42 8.78
CA ARG A 272 -26.98 -3.50 9.78
C ARG A 272 -26.67 -4.87 9.18
N GLU A 273 -27.24 -5.17 8.00
CA GLU A 273 -26.98 -6.43 7.30
C GLU A 273 -25.52 -6.55 6.87
N LEU A 274 -24.95 -5.47 6.32
CA LEU A 274 -23.53 -5.42 5.97
C LEU A 274 -22.66 -5.68 7.20
N ASN A 275 -22.92 -5.03 8.34
CA ASN A 275 -22.18 -5.25 9.58
C ASN A 275 -22.27 -6.73 10.04
N GLN A 276 -23.43 -7.35 9.96
CA GLN A 276 -23.60 -8.77 10.28
C GLN A 276 -22.76 -9.68 9.36
N VAL A 277 -22.63 -9.32 8.08
CA VAL A 277 -21.76 -10.04 7.12
C VAL A 277 -20.29 -9.90 7.50
N LEU A 278 -19.84 -8.70 7.88
CA LEU A 278 -18.46 -8.46 8.31
C LEU A 278 -18.11 -9.24 9.58
N ASP A 279 -19.03 -9.25 10.56
CA ASP A 279 -18.89 -10.01 11.80
C ASP A 279 -18.84 -11.52 11.53
N ALA A 280 -19.75 -12.03 10.70
CA ALA A 280 -19.81 -13.45 10.34
C ALA A 280 -18.59 -13.91 9.51
N ALA A 281 -18.01 -13.01 8.71
CA ALA A 281 -16.78 -13.26 7.96
C ALA A 281 -15.51 -13.22 8.82
N GLY A 282 -15.61 -12.80 10.08
CA GLY A 282 -14.49 -12.75 11.02
C GLY A 282 -13.54 -11.57 10.78
N LEU A 283 -14.05 -10.42 10.29
CA LEU A 283 -13.21 -9.26 10.06
C LEU A 283 -12.55 -8.73 11.34
N GLU A 284 -13.27 -8.75 12.48
CA GLU A 284 -12.74 -8.28 13.77
C GLU A 284 -11.48 -9.05 14.21
N PRO A 285 -11.46 -10.39 14.31
CA PRO A 285 -10.25 -11.12 14.70
C PRO A 285 -9.10 -10.96 13.71
N LEU A 286 -9.35 -10.70 12.43
CA LEU A 286 -8.31 -10.42 11.44
C LEU A 286 -7.64 -9.07 11.71
N LEU A 287 -8.42 -8.02 11.95
CA LEU A 287 -7.88 -6.70 12.30
C LEU A 287 -7.21 -6.70 13.67
N ASP A 288 -7.76 -7.43 14.66
CA ASP A 288 -7.12 -7.61 15.95
C ASP A 288 -5.76 -8.32 15.82
N GLY A 289 -5.65 -9.28 14.91
CA GLY A 289 -4.38 -9.94 14.59
C GLY A 289 -3.32 -8.94 14.14
N LEU A 290 -3.66 -8.06 13.20
CA LEU A 290 -2.75 -7.00 12.72
C LEU A 290 -2.36 -6.04 13.85
N LEU A 291 -3.33 -5.61 14.66
CA LEU A 291 -3.07 -4.70 15.78
C LEU A 291 -2.14 -5.35 16.82
N ASN A 292 -2.32 -6.63 17.14
CA ASN A 292 -1.47 -7.37 18.07
C ASN A 292 -0.03 -7.51 17.54
N GLU A 293 0.16 -7.73 16.22
CA GLU A 293 1.49 -7.77 15.61
C GLU A 293 2.21 -6.43 15.72
N VAL A 294 1.51 -5.33 15.41
CA VAL A 294 2.03 -3.97 15.51
C VAL A 294 2.33 -3.63 16.97
N GLU A 295 1.45 -3.96 17.91
CA GLU A 295 1.67 -3.76 19.33
C GLU A 295 2.90 -4.52 19.85
N ALA A 296 3.05 -5.78 19.45
CA ALA A 296 4.22 -6.57 19.83
C ALA A 296 5.53 -5.96 19.31
N ALA A 297 5.52 -5.37 18.11
CA ALA A 297 6.66 -4.65 17.55
C ALA A 297 6.93 -3.33 18.31
N ALA A 298 5.87 -2.56 18.60
CA ALA A 298 5.95 -1.31 19.37
C ALA A 298 6.54 -1.52 20.77
N ARG A 299 6.10 -2.56 21.48
CA ARG A 299 6.63 -2.93 22.81
C ARG A 299 8.13 -3.22 22.78
N ARG A 300 8.64 -3.86 21.72
CA ARG A 300 10.10 -4.07 21.54
C ARG A 300 10.87 -2.77 21.36
N ALA A 301 10.21 -1.73 20.83
CA ALA A 301 10.75 -0.38 20.71
C ALA A 301 10.54 0.50 21.96
N GLY A 302 9.93 -0.05 23.03
CA GLY A 302 9.64 0.65 24.27
C GLY A 302 8.37 1.51 24.26
N GLU A 303 7.50 1.28 23.27
CA GLU A 303 6.24 2.01 23.10
C GLU A 303 5.01 1.13 23.41
N SER A 304 3.88 1.79 23.64
CA SER A 304 2.60 1.10 23.85
C SER A 304 1.48 1.72 23.02
N LEU A 305 0.38 0.99 22.83
CA LEU A 305 -0.81 1.53 22.17
C LEU A 305 -1.43 2.71 22.94
N ASP A 306 -1.22 2.78 24.26
CA ASP A 306 -1.70 3.91 25.09
C ASP A 306 -0.96 5.22 24.82
N SER A 307 0.21 5.17 24.17
CA SER A 307 1.02 6.35 23.81
C SER A 307 0.74 6.87 22.39
N ILE A 308 -0.24 6.27 21.68
CA ILE A 308 -0.64 6.74 20.34
C ILE A 308 -1.35 8.09 20.45
N ASP A 309 -0.82 9.09 19.74
CA ASP A 309 -1.37 10.44 19.70
C ASP A 309 -2.56 10.54 18.74
N ALA A 310 -2.46 9.86 17.58
CA ALA A 310 -3.50 9.90 16.56
C ALA A 310 -3.60 8.57 15.78
N VAL A 311 -4.81 8.27 15.31
CA VAL A 311 -5.09 7.20 14.36
C VAL A 311 -5.52 7.80 13.04
N MET A 312 -4.87 7.41 11.95
CA MET A 312 -5.31 7.72 10.60
C MET A 312 -5.96 6.50 9.96
N ALA A 313 -7.18 6.69 9.46
CA ALA A 313 -7.86 5.67 8.67
C ALA A 313 -7.87 6.10 7.21
N VAL A 314 -7.11 5.40 6.36
CA VAL A 314 -6.94 5.69 4.93
C VAL A 314 -7.39 4.52 4.07
N GLY A 315 -7.47 4.72 2.74
CA GLY A 315 -8.06 3.76 1.83
C GLY A 315 -9.59 3.75 1.86
N GLY A 316 -10.23 3.34 0.76
CA GLY A 316 -11.70 3.39 0.62
C GLY A 316 -12.46 2.55 1.63
N GLY A 317 -11.89 1.42 2.07
CA GLY A 317 -12.51 0.53 3.06
C GLY A 317 -12.55 1.11 4.48
N SER A 318 -11.70 2.08 4.80
CA SER A 318 -11.68 2.76 6.10
C SER A 318 -12.91 3.67 6.34
N ALA A 319 -13.61 4.04 5.25
CA ALA A 319 -14.85 4.81 5.33
C ALA A 319 -16.03 4.01 5.91
N LEU A 320 -15.92 2.69 6.00
CA LEU A 320 -16.96 1.85 6.59
C LEU A 320 -17.18 2.18 8.06
N PRO A 321 -18.41 2.54 8.49
CA PRO A 321 -18.72 2.85 9.89
C PRO A 321 -18.35 1.71 10.86
N TRP A 322 -18.42 0.47 10.40
CA TRP A 322 -17.99 -0.70 11.19
C TRP A 322 -16.49 -0.61 11.55
N VAL A 323 -15.64 -0.22 10.60
CA VAL A 323 -14.19 -0.07 10.82
C VAL A 323 -13.91 1.06 11.80
N GLN A 324 -14.59 2.20 11.65
CA GLN A 324 -14.45 3.34 12.54
C GLN A 324 -14.88 2.98 13.99
N GLN A 325 -15.97 2.21 14.14
CA GLN A 325 -16.41 1.70 15.43
C GLN A 325 -15.41 0.72 16.03
N TRP A 326 -14.81 -0.16 15.21
CA TRP A 326 -13.74 -1.04 15.67
C TRP A 326 -12.55 -0.26 16.22
N LEU A 327 -12.06 0.76 15.48
CA LEU A 327 -10.98 1.66 15.93
C LEU A 327 -11.33 2.33 17.25
N GLN A 328 -12.52 2.89 17.38
CA GLN A 328 -12.97 3.55 18.61
C GLN A 328 -13.03 2.60 19.80
N ARG A 329 -13.43 1.33 19.59
CA ARG A 329 -13.44 0.32 20.66
C ARG A 329 -12.04 -0.08 21.11
N ARG A 330 -11.10 -0.20 20.15
CA ARG A 330 -9.71 -0.63 20.43
C ARG A 330 -8.84 0.51 20.96
N LEU A 331 -9.07 1.73 20.51
CA LEU A 331 -8.27 2.92 20.83
C LEU A 331 -9.17 4.09 21.30
N PRO A 332 -9.89 3.95 22.41
CA PRO A 332 -10.93 4.89 22.83
C PRO A 332 -10.40 6.25 23.26
N LYS A 333 -9.11 6.37 23.55
CA LYS A 333 -8.45 7.61 24.00
C LYS A 333 -7.75 8.37 22.88
N THR A 334 -7.71 7.83 21.67
CA THR A 334 -6.92 8.36 20.57
C THR A 334 -7.79 9.12 19.59
N GLU A 335 -7.32 10.24 19.10
CA GLU A 335 -8.00 11.02 18.08
C GLU A 335 -8.00 10.28 16.75
N LEU A 336 -9.18 10.11 16.15
CA LEU A 336 -9.33 9.56 14.81
C LEU A 336 -9.27 10.69 13.80
N LEU A 337 -8.19 10.76 13.03
CA LEU A 337 -8.01 11.70 11.94
C LEU A 337 -8.72 11.17 10.69
N VAL A 338 -9.85 11.78 10.36
CA VAL A 338 -10.58 11.52 9.11
C VAL A 338 -10.13 12.57 8.09
N THR A 339 -9.00 12.35 7.45
CA THR A 339 -8.54 13.16 6.31
C THR A 339 -8.96 12.47 5.02
N GLN A 340 -8.91 13.18 3.87
CA GLN A 340 -9.27 12.63 2.56
C GLN A 340 -8.62 11.25 2.31
N PRO A 341 -9.33 10.14 2.60
CA PRO A 341 -8.67 8.85 2.82
C PRO A 341 -8.00 8.31 1.54
N LEU A 342 -8.47 8.71 0.36
CA LEU A 342 -7.90 8.30 -0.92
C LEU A 342 -6.65 9.11 -1.30
N GLN A 343 -6.52 10.36 -0.85
CA GLN A 343 -5.44 11.26 -1.25
C GLN A 343 -4.28 11.29 -0.24
N ALA A 344 -4.53 10.85 0.99
CA ALA A 344 -3.57 10.94 2.09
C ALA A 344 -2.24 10.25 1.77
N VAL A 345 -2.29 9.09 1.12
CA VAL A 345 -1.11 8.30 0.74
C VAL A 345 -0.26 9.04 -0.30
N VAL A 346 -0.86 9.49 -1.40
CA VAL A 346 -0.12 10.15 -2.48
C VAL A 346 0.41 11.52 -2.06
N LEU A 347 -0.36 12.28 -1.29
CA LEU A 347 0.08 13.58 -0.76
C LEU A 347 1.17 13.39 0.31
N GLY A 348 1.05 12.36 1.15
CA GLY A 348 2.09 12.00 2.10
C GLY A 348 3.37 11.52 1.43
N ALA A 349 3.28 10.80 0.32
CA ALA A 349 4.45 10.43 -0.47
C ALA A 349 5.21 11.65 -1.00
N LEU A 350 4.52 12.75 -1.33
CA LEU A 350 5.16 14.02 -1.69
C LEU A 350 5.93 14.66 -0.53
N ALA A 351 5.54 14.39 0.72
CA ALA A 351 6.28 14.85 1.90
C ALA A 351 7.64 14.16 2.07
N MET A 352 7.92 13.08 1.35
CA MET A 352 9.24 12.46 1.25
C MET A 352 10.21 13.38 0.51
N THR A 353 10.67 14.38 1.20
CA THR A 353 11.69 15.30 0.67
C THR A 353 13.09 14.70 0.84
N PRO A 354 14.12 15.19 0.12
CA PRO A 354 15.51 14.79 0.34
C PRO A 354 16.00 15.01 1.79
N ALA A 355 15.26 15.78 2.56
CA ALA A 355 15.54 16.09 3.96
C ALA A 355 14.87 15.12 4.96
N LEU A 356 14.10 14.14 4.51
CA LEU A 356 13.41 13.19 5.39
C LEU A 356 14.07 11.81 5.33
N GLN A 357 14.44 11.28 6.49
CA GLN A 357 14.89 9.89 6.64
C GLN A 357 13.75 9.04 7.21
N VAL A 358 13.41 7.95 6.54
CA VAL A 358 12.50 6.93 7.07
C VAL A 358 13.32 5.75 7.58
N MET A 359 13.24 5.48 8.87
CA MET A 359 13.80 4.26 9.49
C MET A 359 12.69 3.21 9.52
N ASP A 360 12.84 2.20 8.70
CA ASP A 360 11.86 1.11 8.56
C ASP A 360 12.19 -0.09 9.46
N VAL A 361 11.29 -1.07 9.51
CA VAL A 361 11.47 -2.33 10.23
C VAL A 361 11.23 -3.51 9.29
N LEU A 362 11.92 -4.61 9.58
CA LEU A 362 11.66 -5.87 8.89
C LEU A 362 10.26 -6.39 9.23
N GLN A 363 9.45 -6.65 8.22
CA GLN A 363 8.15 -7.30 8.38
C GLN A 363 8.32 -8.79 8.71
N HIS A 364 9.24 -9.45 8.01
CA HIS A 364 9.56 -10.86 8.21
C HIS A 364 10.98 -11.02 8.71
N GLY A 365 11.21 -12.04 9.55
CA GLY A 365 12.57 -12.40 9.98
C GLY A 365 13.37 -12.98 8.83
N ILE A 366 14.69 -12.86 8.92
CA ILE A 366 15.62 -13.52 8.01
C ILE A 366 16.37 -14.59 8.80
N SER A 367 16.37 -15.81 8.31
CA SER A 367 17.04 -16.94 8.93
C SER A 367 18.02 -17.61 7.97
N LEU A 368 19.07 -18.19 8.53
CA LEU A 368 20.08 -18.96 7.81
C LEU A 368 19.85 -20.44 8.05
N ARG A 369 19.82 -21.24 6.99
CA ARG A 369 19.78 -22.70 7.12
C ARG A 369 21.18 -23.22 7.39
N CYS A 370 21.38 -23.87 8.53
CA CYS A 370 22.64 -24.43 8.93
C CYS A 370 22.50 -25.83 9.56
N TRP A 371 23.59 -26.58 9.58
CA TRP A 371 23.64 -27.89 10.24
C TRP A 371 23.91 -27.71 11.73
N ASP A 372 23.00 -28.17 12.57
CA ASP A 372 23.17 -28.19 14.02
C ASP A 372 23.89 -29.50 14.43
N ARG A 373 25.12 -29.38 14.88
CA ARG A 373 25.94 -30.54 15.30
C ARG A 373 25.42 -31.25 16.55
N ARG A 374 24.68 -30.55 17.42
CA ARG A 374 24.10 -31.15 18.64
C ARG A 374 22.87 -31.97 18.32
N LEU A 375 22.00 -31.43 17.46
CA LEU A 375 20.77 -32.08 17.06
C LEU A 375 20.92 -33.01 15.86
N GLN A 376 22.10 -33.02 15.21
CA GLN A 376 22.40 -33.80 14.01
C GLN A 376 21.37 -33.60 12.90
N SER A 377 20.88 -32.34 12.73
CA SER A 377 19.82 -31.98 11.78
C SER A 377 20.02 -30.60 11.20
N GLN A 378 19.38 -30.36 10.07
CA GLN A 378 19.26 -29.04 9.47
C GLN A 378 18.33 -28.16 10.34
N ARG A 379 18.76 -26.92 10.60
CA ARG A 379 18.01 -25.96 11.39
C ARG A 379 18.07 -24.56 10.77
N TRP A 380 16.99 -23.82 10.92
CA TRP A 380 16.96 -22.39 10.62
C TRP A 380 17.45 -21.60 11.84
N HIS A 381 18.53 -20.86 11.66
CA HIS A 381 19.08 -19.96 12.68
C HIS A 381 18.64 -18.52 12.35
N PRO A 382 17.87 -17.85 13.23
CA PRO A 382 17.42 -16.50 12.97
C PRO A 382 18.61 -15.53 12.97
N LEU A 383 18.71 -14.72 11.92
CA LEU A 383 19.70 -13.65 11.76
C LEU A 383 19.09 -12.30 12.14
N PHE A 384 17.89 -12.04 11.64
CA PHE A 384 17.15 -10.84 11.93
C PHE A 384 15.72 -11.22 12.30
N LEU A 385 15.15 -10.50 13.27
CA LEU A 385 13.79 -10.75 13.75
C LEU A 385 12.80 -9.78 13.13
N PRO A 386 11.52 -10.17 12.96
CA PRO A 386 10.46 -9.24 12.58
C PRO A 386 10.43 -8.05 13.56
N GLY A 387 10.21 -6.84 13.02
CA GLY A 387 10.18 -5.59 13.80
C GLY A 387 11.59 -5.03 14.13
N GLN A 388 12.67 -5.67 13.71
CA GLN A 388 14.02 -5.12 13.85
C GLN A 388 14.23 -3.99 12.83
N ALA A 389 14.91 -2.90 13.26
CA ALA A 389 15.23 -1.78 12.38
C ALA A 389 15.98 -2.22 11.11
N TRP A 390 15.59 -1.69 9.97
CA TRP A 390 16.16 -2.01 8.67
C TRP A 390 16.29 -0.73 7.79
N PRO A 391 17.42 -0.50 7.12
CA PRO A 391 18.66 -1.27 7.23
C PRO A 391 19.26 -1.24 8.65
N THR A 392 20.01 -2.27 9.00
CA THR A 392 20.69 -2.31 10.29
C THR A 392 21.80 -1.25 10.34
N PRO A 393 22.00 -0.59 11.49
CA PRO A 393 23.04 0.44 11.62
C PRO A 393 24.46 -0.12 11.48
N GLN A 394 24.63 -1.40 11.70
CA GLN A 394 25.89 -2.13 11.51
C GLN A 394 25.64 -3.44 10.75
N PRO A 395 26.58 -3.87 9.87
CA PRO A 395 26.49 -5.16 9.22
C PRO A 395 26.55 -6.30 10.24
N LEU A 396 25.79 -7.36 10.00
CA LEU A 396 25.89 -8.59 10.77
C LEU A 396 27.04 -9.45 10.20
N GLU A 397 28.09 -9.66 10.98
CA GLU A 397 29.17 -10.53 10.62
C GLU A 397 28.94 -11.93 11.22
N LEU A 398 29.01 -12.95 10.38
CA LEU A 398 28.88 -14.34 10.80
C LEU A 398 30.07 -15.16 10.35
N VAL A 399 30.60 -15.95 11.27
CA VAL A 399 31.64 -16.94 10.96
C VAL A 399 30.98 -18.30 10.84
N LEU A 400 30.99 -18.86 9.65
CA LEU A 400 30.45 -20.18 9.36
C LEU A 400 31.59 -21.17 9.19
N ALA A 401 31.52 -22.33 9.88
CA ALA A 401 32.44 -23.42 9.66
C ALA A 401 31.99 -24.25 8.44
N SER A 402 32.86 -24.45 7.47
CA SER A 402 32.68 -25.38 6.35
C SER A 402 33.50 -26.67 6.56
N ARG A 403 33.21 -27.70 5.77
CA ARG A 403 34.07 -28.88 5.66
C ARG A 403 35.27 -28.52 4.81
N GLY A 404 36.45 -29.00 5.18
CA GLY A 404 37.72 -28.65 4.52
C GLY A 404 37.85 -29.11 3.06
N ASP A 405 36.93 -29.96 2.59
CA ASP A 405 36.88 -30.52 1.24
C ASP A 405 35.82 -29.88 0.32
N GLN A 406 35.12 -28.82 0.79
CA GLN A 406 34.11 -28.14 0.00
C GLN A 406 34.71 -27.08 -0.94
N ALA A 407 34.48 -27.24 -2.24
CA ALA A 407 34.89 -26.27 -3.25
C ALA A 407 34.04 -24.98 -3.23
N CYS A 408 32.81 -25.05 -2.70
CA CYS A 408 31.92 -23.90 -2.54
C CYS A 408 31.04 -24.05 -1.28
N VAL A 409 30.58 -22.96 -0.74
CA VAL A 409 29.61 -22.92 0.37
C VAL A 409 28.29 -22.41 -0.17
N GLU A 410 27.23 -23.23 -0.07
CA GLU A 410 25.88 -22.83 -0.39
C GLU A 410 25.24 -22.20 0.85
N VAL A 411 24.77 -20.96 0.71
CA VAL A 411 24.10 -20.21 1.76
C VAL A 411 22.61 -20.13 1.43
N GLN A 412 21.78 -20.77 2.24
CA GLN A 412 20.31 -20.73 2.11
C GLN A 412 19.74 -19.76 3.15
N LEU A 413 19.04 -18.73 2.68
CA LEU A 413 18.31 -17.77 3.50
C LEU A 413 16.80 -18.01 3.31
N GLY A 414 16.01 -17.81 4.38
CA GLY A 414 14.56 -17.95 4.39
C GLY A 414 13.90 -17.16 5.51
#